data_663abb5e4de90cdd1b300e718d987f6b
#
_entry.id   663abb5e4de90cdd1b300e718d987f6b
#
_cell.length_a   1.000
_cell.length_b   1.000
_cell.length_c   1.000
_cell.angle_alpha   90.00
_cell.angle_beta   90.00
_cell.angle_gamma   90.00
#
_symmetry.space_group_name_H-M   'P 1'
#
loop_
_entity.id
_entity.type
_entity.pdbx_description
1 polymer ?
#
loop_
_entity_poly.entity_id
_entity_poly.type
_entity_poly.pdbx_seq_one_letter_code
_entity_poly.pdbx_strand_id
1 'polypeptide(L)'
;MKRTRFNAACCGFIEKAKGIVRRKMIENALKSNELNVESELYNINDQKNYLVKILATCKSEDLKKYLQDMADLIQREKELKASKKLSSEIIAVLDEEIEVEEK
;
A
#
# COMPACT_ATOMS: atom_id res chain seq x y z
N MET A 1 -39.03 -0.25 -9.94
CA MET A 1 -38.47 0.30 -8.96
C MET A 1 -39.03 1.41 -8.21
N LYS A 2 -39.91 1.14 -7.41
CA LYS A 2 -40.46 2.02 -6.59
C LYS A 2 -39.49 2.60 -5.69
N ARG A 3 -38.50 1.89 -5.38
CA ARG A 3 -37.49 2.32 -4.56
C ARG A 3 -36.82 3.56 -5.04
N THR A 4 -36.74 3.74 -6.34
CA THR A 4 -36.08 4.85 -6.93
C THR A 4 -36.74 6.15 -6.53
N ARG A 5 -38.07 6.16 -6.56
CA ARG A 5 -38.76 7.31 -6.22
C ARG A 5 -38.79 7.55 -4.74
N PHE A 6 -39.04 6.55 -3.97
CA PHE A 6 -39.07 6.65 -2.55
C PHE A 6 -37.81 7.26 -2.02
N ASN A 7 -36.73 6.87 -2.60
CA ASN A 7 -35.44 7.30 -2.12
C ASN A 7 -34.83 8.49 -2.80
N ALA A 8 -35.59 9.21 -3.59
CA ALA A 8 -35.03 10.36 -4.27
C ALA A 8 -34.34 11.32 -3.32
N ALA A 9 -34.95 11.60 -2.20
CA ALA A 9 -34.35 12.44 -1.20
C ALA A 9 -33.46 11.66 -0.26
N CYS A 10 -33.86 10.44 0.04
CA CYS A 10 -33.12 9.59 0.93
C CYS A 10 -31.87 9.03 0.28
N CYS A 11 -31.90 8.87 -1.03
CA CYS A 11 -30.75 8.35 -1.75
C CYS A 11 -29.51 9.21 -1.58
N GLY A 12 -29.67 10.52 -1.65
CA GLY A 12 -28.56 11.43 -1.44
C GLY A 12 -27.93 11.24 -0.08
N PHE A 13 -28.77 11.09 0.94
CA PHE A 13 -28.31 10.90 2.30
C PHE A 13 -27.60 9.56 2.46
N ILE A 14 -28.21 8.50 1.93
CA ILE A 14 -27.65 7.17 2.01
C ILE A 14 -26.35 7.07 1.26
N GLU A 15 -26.28 7.65 0.07
CA GLU A 15 -25.07 7.65 -0.71
C GLU A 15 -23.94 8.39 -0.04
N LYS A 16 -24.25 9.49 0.63
CA LYS A 16 -23.26 10.25 1.35
C LYS A 16 -22.74 9.44 2.53
N ALA A 17 -23.64 8.79 3.27
CA ALA A 17 -23.25 7.94 4.38
C ALA A 17 -22.45 6.74 3.91
N LYS A 18 -22.84 6.13 2.78
CA LYS A 18 -22.11 5.01 2.20
C LYS A 18 -20.74 5.45 1.75
N GLY A 19 -20.65 6.66 1.21
CA GLY A 19 -19.37 7.22 0.77
C GLY A 19 -18.40 7.37 1.93
N ILE A 20 -18.88 7.85 3.07
CA ILE A 20 -18.06 8.01 4.26
C ILE A 20 -17.63 6.66 4.80
N VAL A 21 -18.57 5.70 4.89
CA VAL A 21 -18.27 4.36 5.36
C VAL A 21 -17.28 3.66 4.41
N ARG A 22 -17.52 3.79 3.12
CA ARG A 22 -16.66 3.19 2.11
C ARG A 22 -15.26 3.75 2.20
N ARG A 23 -15.15 5.05 2.35
CA ARG A 23 -13.86 5.69 2.51
C ARG A 23 -13.11 5.14 3.72
N LYS A 24 -13.82 4.96 4.83
CA LYS A 24 -13.23 4.41 6.05
C LYS A 24 -12.74 2.99 5.81
N MET A 25 -13.51 2.19 5.09
CA MET A 25 -13.11 0.83 4.74
C MET A 25 -11.86 0.83 3.88
N ILE A 26 -11.80 1.73 2.91
CA ILE A 26 -10.64 1.84 2.03
C ILE A 26 -9.42 2.29 2.82
N GLU A 27 -9.57 3.28 3.70
CA GLU A 27 -8.47 3.73 4.55
C GLU A 27 -7.96 2.60 5.43
N ASN A 28 -8.85 1.82 6.02
CA ASN A 28 -8.46 0.71 6.88
C ASN A 28 -7.72 -0.36 6.08
N ALA A 29 -8.20 -0.65 4.87
CA ALA A 29 -7.53 -1.62 4.00
C ALA A 29 -6.14 -1.13 3.59
N LEU A 30 -6.00 0.14 3.27
CA LEU A 30 -4.72 0.73 2.91
C LEU A 30 -3.76 0.74 4.09
N LYS A 31 -4.25 1.05 5.28
CA LYS A 31 -3.41 1.04 6.49
C LYS A 31 -2.93 -0.36 6.81
N SER A 32 -3.80 -1.35 6.66
CA SER A 32 -3.42 -2.75 6.88
C SER A 32 -2.35 -3.17 5.89
N ASN A 33 -2.51 -2.80 4.62
CA ASN A 33 -1.53 -3.09 3.59
C ASN A 33 -0.21 -2.36 3.87
N GLU A 34 -0.27 -1.12 4.34
CA GLU A 34 0.90 -0.33 4.68
C GLU A 34 1.69 -0.97 5.82
N LEU A 35 1.01 -1.48 6.84
CA LEU A 35 1.67 -2.19 7.93
C LEU A 35 2.36 -3.45 7.44
N ASN A 36 1.73 -4.18 6.52
CA ASN A 36 2.34 -5.37 5.94
C ASN A 36 3.57 -4.98 5.10
N VAL A 37 3.48 -3.90 4.35
CA VAL A 37 4.59 -3.39 3.54
C VAL A 37 5.76 -3.00 4.44
N GLU A 38 5.48 -2.30 5.54
CA GLU A 38 6.53 -1.90 6.48
C GLU A 38 7.21 -3.10 7.12
N SER A 39 6.43 -4.13 7.47
CA SER A 39 6.98 -5.36 8.02
C SER A 39 7.90 -6.06 7.02
N GLU A 40 7.47 -6.13 5.75
CA GLU A 40 8.30 -6.71 4.69
C GLU A 40 9.56 -5.90 4.45
N LEU A 41 9.45 -4.57 4.47
CA LEU A 41 10.61 -3.70 4.29
C LEU A 41 11.63 -3.90 5.41
N TYR A 42 11.15 -4.08 6.63
CA TYR A 42 12.02 -4.37 7.77
C TYR A 42 12.76 -5.69 7.56
N ASN A 43 12.03 -6.72 7.14
CA ASN A 43 12.62 -8.03 6.87
C ASN A 43 13.65 -7.96 5.72
N ILE A 44 13.34 -7.21 4.68
CA ILE A 44 14.26 -7.02 3.56
C ILE A 44 15.54 -6.33 4.03
N ASN A 45 15.39 -5.33 4.88
CA ASN A 45 16.55 -4.62 5.42
C ASN A 45 17.45 -5.56 6.22
N ASP A 46 16.85 -6.41 7.05
CA ASP A 46 17.60 -7.43 7.79
C ASP A 46 18.31 -8.39 6.87
N GLN A 47 17.63 -8.86 5.82
CA GLN A 47 18.21 -9.77 4.85
C GLN A 47 19.35 -9.12 4.09
N LYS A 48 19.20 -7.85 3.72
CA LYS A 48 20.26 -7.10 3.05
C LYS A 48 21.51 -7.00 3.94
N ASN A 49 21.31 -6.69 5.22
CA ASN A 49 22.42 -6.61 6.16
C ASN A 49 23.13 -7.94 6.32
N TYR A 50 22.36 -9.01 6.35
CA TYR A 50 22.92 -10.36 6.43
C TYR A 50 23.71 -10.70 5.17
N LEU A 51 23.16 -10.37 4.00
CA LEU A 51 23.84 -10.60 2.72
C LEU A 51 25.14 -9.80 2.59
N VAL A 52 25.15 -8.57 3.12
CA VAL A 52 26.38 -7.77 3.11
C VAL A 52 27.50 -8.51 3.86
N LYS A 53 27.17 -9.13 4.99
CA LYS A 53 28.15 -9.90 5.76
C LYS A 53 28.61 -11.13 4.98
N ILE A 54 27.68 -11.80 4.31
CA ILE A 54 28.03 -12.97 3.49
C ILE A 54 28.91 -12.56 2.32
N LEU A 55 28.57 -11.46 1.64
CA LEU A 55 29.36 -10.96 0.51
C LEU A 55 30.77 -10.58 0.91
N ALA A 56 30.95 -10.13 2.15
CA ALA A 56 32.27 -9.77 2.64
C ALA A 56 33.16 -10.98 2.89
N THR A 57 32.57 -12.16 3.11
CA THR A 57 33.30 -13.35 3.51
C THR A 57 33.11 -14.56 2.60
N CYS A 58 32.21 -14.50 1.61
CA CYS A 58 31.93 -15.65 0.77
C CYS A 58 33.05 -15.90 -0.24
N LYS A 59 33.05 -17.12 -0.81
CA LYS A 59 34.00 -17.46 -1.84
C LYS A 59 33.65 -16.78 -3.14
N SER A 60 34.63 -16.52 -3.96
CA SER A 60 34.42 -15.88 -5.26
C SER A 60 33.42 -16.63 -6.13
N GLU A 61 33.35 -17.95 -6.00
CA GLU A 61 32.42 -18.76 -6.75
C GLU A 61 30.95 -18.45 -6.42
N ASP A 62 30.70 -18.13 -5.17
CA ASP A 62 29.35 -17.87 -4.69
C ASP A 62 28.94 -16.38 -4.80
N LEU A 63 29.89 -15.54 -5.11
CA LEU A 63 29.68 -14.10 -5.15
C LEU A 63 28.55 -13.72 -6.08
N LYS A 64 28.53 -14.31 -7.28
CA LYS A 64 27.50 -13.99 -8.28
C LYS A 64 26.11 -14.34 -7.78
N LYS A 65 25.96 -15.46 -7.09
CA LYS A 65 24.69 -15.90 -6.55
C LYS A 65 24.16 -14.92 -5.50
N TYR A 66 25.03 -14.54 -4.57
CA TYR A 66 24.61 -13.62 -3.51
C TYR A 66 24.37 -12.21 -4.02
N LEU A 67 25.07 -11.80 -5.06
CA LEU A 67 24.82 -10.52 -5.70
C LEU A 67 23.44 -10.53 -6.37
N GLN A 68 23.04 -11.64 -6.97
CA GLN A 68 21.72 -11.77 -7.56
C GLN A 68 20.65 -11.72 -6.48
N ASP A 69 20.87 -12.39 -5.34
CA ASP A 69 19.93 -12.34 -4.22
C ASP A 69 19.79 -10.91 -3.71
N MET A 70 20.89 -10.16 -3.62
CA MET A 70 20.86 -8.77 -3.20
C MET A 70 20.06 -7.92 -4.19
N ALA A 71 20.25 -8.13 -5.49
CA ALA A 71 19.53 -7.42 -6.53
C ALA A 71 18.02 -7.68 -6.44
N ASP A 72 17.62 -8.91 -6.16
CA ASP A 72 16.22 -9.29 -5.99
C ASP A 72 15.61 -8.60 -4.78
N LEU A 73 16.34 -8.52 -3.68
CA LEU A 73 15.88 -7.83 -2.49
C LEU A 73 15.69 -6.32 -2.74
N ILE A 74 16.63 -5.72 -3.43
CA ILE A 74 16.55 -4.29 -3.77
C ILE A 74 15.37 -4.02 -4.67
N GLN A 75 15.12 -4.90 -5.63
CA GLN A 75 13.98 -4.76 -6.53
C GLN A 75 12.67 -4.87 -5.76
N ARG A 76 12.57 -5.83 -4.86
CA ARG A 76 11.39 -6.00 -4.02
C ARG A 76 11.17 -4.79 -3.13
N GLU A 77 12.25 -4.24 -2.57
CA GLU A 77 12.19 -3.03 -1.76
C GLU A 77 11.61 -1.85 -2.54
N LYS A 78 12.06 -1.68 -3.79
CA LYS A 78 11.55 -0.61 -4.64
C LYS A 78 10.06 -0.77 -4.93
N GLU A 79 9.63 -1.98 -5.20
CA GLU A 79 8.22 -2.28 -5.45
C GLU A 79 7.35 -1.97 -4.24
N LEU A 80 7.81 -2.34 -3.05
CA LEU A 80 7.09 -2.09 -1.82
C LEU A 80 7.00 -0.60 -1.50
N LYS A 81 8.07 0.13 -1.72
CA LYS A 81 8.10 1.58 -1.52
C LYS A 81 7.15 2.28 -2.49
N ALA A 82 7.10 1.83 -3.74
CA ALA A 82 6.20 2.37 -4.73
C ALA A 82 4.74 2.11 -4.35
N SER A 83 4.44 0.93 -3.83
CA SER A 83 3.12 0.57 -3.35
C SER A 83 2.68 1.47 -2.19
N LYS A 84 3.58 1.73 -1.26
CA LYS A 84 3.32 2.60 -0.12
C LYS A 84 3.01 4.02 -0.57
N LYS A 85 3.78 4.53 -1.52
CA LYS A 85 3.56 5.87 -2.06
C LYS A 85 2.22 5.94 -2.78
N LEU A 86 1.87 4.90 -3.52
CA LEU A 86 0.60 4.85 -4.24
C LEU A 86 -0.58 4.85 -3.28
N SER A 87 -0.49 4.17 -2.16
CA SER A 87 -1.53 4.19 -1.13
C SER A 87 -1.78 5.61 -0.61
N SER A 88 -0.71 6.36 -0.36
CA SER A 88 -0.82 7.75 0.08
C SER A 88 -1.49 8.62 -0.97
N GLU A 89 -1.17 8.40 -2.24
CA GLU A 89 -1.78 9.13 -3.35
C GLU A 89 -3.27 8.83 -3.47
N ILE A 90 -3.65 7.58 -3.28
CA ILE A 90 -5.06 7.17 -3.32
C ILE A 90 -5.85 7.88 -2.21
N ILE A 91 -5.30 7.94 -1.02
CA ILE A 91 -5.94 8.62 0.10
C ILE A 91 -6.12 10.11 -0.20
N ALA A 92 -5.12 10.75 -0.79
CA ALA A 92 -5.18 12.16 -1.15
C ALA A 92 -6.30 12.43 -2.17
N VAL A 93 -6.44 11.55 -3.18
CA VAL A 93 -7.50 11.68 -4.17
C VAL A 93 -8.87 11.50 -3.53
N LEU A 94 -9.00 10.53 -2.62
CA LEU A 94 -10.25 10.30 -1.93
C LEU A 94 -10.65 11.51 -1.07
N ASP A 95 -9.69 12.15 -0.45
CA ASP A 95 -9.96 13.33 0.36
C ASP A 95 -10.47 14.48 -0.51
N GLU A 96 -9.89 14.69 -1.67
CA GLU A 96 -10.34 15.71 -2.60
C GLU A 96 -11.77 15.46 -3.06
N GLU A 97 -12.09 14.23 -3.41
CA GLU A 97 -13.43 13.87 -3.87
C GLU A 97 -14.48 14.11 -2.80
N ILE A 98 -14.17 13.74 -1.58
CA ILE A 98 -15.08 13.89 -0.47
C ILE A 98 -15.31 15.36 -0.14
N GLU A 99 -14.27 16.18 -0.20
CA GLU A 99 -14.41 17.60 0.05
C GLU A 99 -15.30 18.27 -1.00
N VAL A 100 -15.15 17.86 -2.25
CA VAL A 100 -15.95 18.40 -3.33
C VAL A 100 -17.42 18.03 -3.14
N GLU A 101 -17.69 16.81 -2.71
CA GLU A 101 -19.06 16.38 -2.46
C GLU A 101 -19.73 17.09 -1.31
N GLU A 102 -18.99 17.44 -0.31
CA GLU A 102 -19.54 18.14 0.84
C GLU A 102 -19.92 19.58 0.55
N LYS A 103 -19.37 20.15 -0.46
CA LYS A 103 -19.71 21.50 -0.88
C LYS A 103 -20.95 21.51 -1.72
#